data_eccf15b4dcaa9291c9bf875d7e2998b3
#
_entry.id   eccf15b4dcaa9291c9bf875d7e2998b3
#
_cell.length_a   1.000
_cell.length_b   1.000
_cell.length_c   1.000
_cell.angle_alpha   90.00
_cell.angle_beta   90.00
_cell.angle_gamma   90.00
#
_symmetry.space_group_name_H-M   'P 1'
#
loop_
_entity.id
_entity.type
_entity.pdbx_description
1 polymer ?
#
loop_
_entity_poly.entity_id
_entity_poly.type
_entity_poly.pdbx_seq_one_letter_code
_entity_poly.pdbx_strand_id
1 'polypeptide(L)'
;IIFDRYRMRGILPMSYIENVVDYVRTGGTVLVAAGPEFGAVDSLWRTPLADILPVVPTSQVITGGFRPELTDLGRRHPVTEGLEKLAPKGGWGRWFRLMELQARSGQVVMSGPRELPLLVLDRVGEGRVAVLASDQAWLWGRGYEGGGPQLELLRRLAHWMLKEPELEEEALTATAKSDVLTITRRTIAETPPGPLTI
;
A
#
# COMPACT_ATOMS: atom_id res chain seq x y z
N ILE A 1 -11.50 5.66 3.83
CA ILE A 1 -12.03 4.62 4.75
C ILE A 1 -10.90 3.66 5.08
N ILE A 2 -10.79 3.24 6.36
CA ILE A 2 -9.78 2.28 6.80
C ILE A 2 -10.48 1.10 7.48
N PHE A 3 -10.18 -0.10 7.01
CA PHE A 3 -10.58 -1.34 7.66
C PHE A 3 -9.34 -1.98 8.30
N ASP A 4 -9.26 -1.92 9.62
CA ASP A 4 -8.20 -2.55 10.39
C ASP A 4 -8.72 -3.83 11.04
N ARG A 5 -8.24 -4.99 10.61
CA ARG A 5 -8.64 -6.31 11.08
C ARG A 5 -10.17 -6.50 11.15
N TYR A 6 -10.86 -5.96 10.18
CA TYR A 6 -12.32 -5.95 10.20
C TYR A 6 -12.91 -7.33 9.88
N ARG A 7 -13.93 -7.73 10.62
CA ARG A 7 -14.77 -8.92 10.39
C ARG A 7 -16.21 -8.51 10.15
N MET A 8 -16.86 -9.22 9.24
CA MET A 8 -18.30 -9.08 9.03
C MET A 8 -19.08 -9.73 10.18
N ARG A 9 -19.48 -8.92 11.15
CA ARG A 9 -20.26 -9.37 12.32
C ARG A 9 -21.71 -8.86 12.30
N GLY A 10 -22.24 -8.52 11.13
CA GLY A 10 -23.59 -7.98 10.98
C GLY A 10 -23.77 -6.53 11.45
N ILE A 11 -22.69 -5.83 11.82
CA ILE A 11 -22.74 -4.41 12.22
C ILE A 11 -22.94 -3.51 11.01
N LEU A 12 -22.19 -3.78 9.93
CA LEU A 12 -22.35 -3.10 8.65
C LEU A 12 -23.22 -3.96 7.73
N PRO A 13 -24.41 -3.47 7.31
CA PRO A 13 -25.20 -4.10 6.27
C PRO A 13 -24.40 -4.22 4.96
N MET A 14 -24.74 -5.22 4.14
CA MET A 14 -24.07 -5.45 2.86
C MET A 14 -24.16 -4.22 1.94
N SER A 15 -25.29 -3.51 1.97
CA SER A 15 -25.49 -2.27 1.21
C SER A 15 -24.50 -1.15 1.56
N TYR A 16 -23.99 -1.12 2.80
CA TYR A 16 -22.93 -0.15 3.14
C TYR A 16 -21.60 -0.54 2.54
N ILE A 17 -21.32 -1.83 2.40
CA ILE A 17 -20.12 -2.30 1.70
C ILE A 17 -20.22 -2.01 0.20
N GLU A 18 -21.40 -2.17 -0.40
CA GLU A 18 -21.67 -1.76 -1.78
C GLU A 18 -21.44 -0.25 -1.97
N ASN A 19 -21.95 0.57 -1.05
CA ASN A 19 -21.69 2.02 -1.06
C ASN A 19 -20.20 2.36 -0.94
N VAL A 20 -19.43 1.57 -0.20
CA VAL A 20 -17.95 1.74 -0.12
C VAL A 20 -17.29 1.43 -1.47
N VAL A 21 -17.76 0.40 -2.16
CA VAL A 21 -17.27 0.07 -3.52
C VAL A 21 -17.53 1.22 -4.48
N ASP A 22 -18.75 1.75 -4.50
CA ASP A 22 -19.12 2.89 -5.34
C ASP A 22 -18.38 4.16 -4.97
N TYR A 23 -18.20 4.41 -3.67
CA TYR A 23 -17.38 5.53 -3.16
C TYR A 23 -15.95 5.45 -3.70
N VAL A 24 -15.33 4.26 -3.71
CA VAL A 24 -13.99 4.10 -4.27
C VAL A 24 -14.00 4.32 -5.78
N ARG A 25 -14.91 3.70 -6.51
CA ARG A 25 -15.00 3.84 -7.98
C ARG A 25 -15.18 5.30 -8.43
N THR A 26 -15.83 6.12 -7.61
CA THR A 26 -16.10 7.55 -7.88
C THR A 26 -15.05 8.48 -7.27
N GLY A 27 -13.93 7.97 -6.83
CA GLY A 27 -12.79 8.80 -6.40
C GLY A 27 -12.39 8.68 -4.95
N GLY A 28 -13.14 7.92 -4.16
CA GLY A 28 -12.81 7.66 -2.76
C GLY A 28 -11.66 6.68 -2.58
N THR A 29 -11.33 6.40 -1.32
CA THR A 29 -10.17 5.57 -1.01
C THR A 29 -10.44 4.59 0.12
N VAL A 30 -9.84 3.39 0.00
CA VAL A 30 -9.91 2.33 1.01
C VAL A 30 -8.52 1.79 1.32
N LEU A 31 -8.20 1.72 2.62
CA LEU A 31 -7.07 0.96 3.15
C LEU A 31 -7.59 -0.25 3.93
N VAL A 32 -7.08 -1.42 3.62
CA VAL A 32 -7.31 -2.64 4.39
C VAL A 32 -6.00 -3.07 5.06
N ALA A 33 -5.95 -3.06 6.39
CA ALA A 33 -4.90 -3.72 7.16
C ALA A 33 -5.38 -5.13 7.53
N ALA A 34 -4.82 -6.13 6.86
CA ALA A 34 -5.29 -7.49 6.93
C ALA A 34 -4.69 -8.25 8.13
N GLY A 35 -5.56 -8.79 8.97
CA GLY A 35 -5.21 -9.80 9.96
C GLY A 35 -5.67 -11.20 9.51
N PRO A 36 -5.59 -12.21 10.39
CA PRO A 36 -6.05 -13.58 10.09
C PRO A 36 -7.51 -13.64 9.64
N GLU A 37 -8.30 -12.68 10.01
CA GLU A 37 -9.72 -12.51 9.66
C GLU A 37 -9.93 -12.36 8.16
N PHE A 38 -8.93 -11.83 7.45
CA PHE A 38 -9.05 -11.56 6.01
C PHE A 38 -9.16 -12.84 5.17
N GLY A 39 -8.65 -13.96 5.66
CA GLY A 39 -8.80 -15.28 5.04
C GLY A 39 -9.99 -16.10 5.56
N ALA A 40 -10.75 -15.61 6.55
CA ALA A 40 -11.81 -16.34 7.23
C ALA A 40 -13.16 -16.31 6.45
N VAL A 41 -14.14 -17.05 6.94
CA VAL A 41 -15.49 -17.12 6.33
C VAL A 41 -16.27 -15.81 6.48
N ASP A 42 -15.96 -15.02 7.50
CA ASP A 42 -16.53 -13.70 7.79
C ASP A 42 -15.65 -12.54 7.31
N SER A 43 -14.81 -12.79 6.31
CA SER A 43 -13.89 -11.83 5.73
C SER A 43 -14.57 -10.76 4.88
N LEU A 44 -13.97 -9.56 4.85
CA LEU A 44 -14.29 -8.53 3.84
C LEU A 44 -14.11 -9.04 2.39
N TRP A 45 -13.18 -9.95 2.16
CA TRP A 45 -12.98 -10.58 0.85
C TRP A 45 -14.23 -11.33 0.34
N ARG A 46 -15.13 -11.74 1.22
CA ARG A 46 -16.38 -12.44 0.87
C ARG A 46 -17.57 -11.49 0.72
N THR A 47 -17.30 -10.23 0.49
CA THR A 47 -18.30 -9.18 0.29
C THR A 47 -18.08 -8.49 -1.07
N PRO A 48 -18.95 -7.62 -1.54
CA PRO A 48 -18.73 -6.82 -2.75
C PRO A 48 -17.41 -6.03 -2.77
N LEU A 49 -16.79 -5.79 -1.60
CA LEU A 49 -15.48 -5.15 -1.53
C LEU A 49 -14.40 -5.94 -2.30
N ALA A 50 -14.56 -7.26 -2.42
CA ALA A 50 -13.66 -8.10 -3.22
C ALA A 50 -13.48 -7.60 -4.66
N ASP A 51 -14.48 -6.95 -5.24
CA ASP A 51 -14.42 -6.47 -6.63
C ASP A 51 -13.36 -5.39 -6.86
N ILE A 52 -13.01 -4.67 -5.79
CA ILE A 52 -12.05 -3.55 -5.84
C ILE A 52 -10.73 -3.83 -5.12
N LEU A 53 -10.61 -4.97 -4.44
CA LEU A 53 -9.37 -5.31 -3.75
C LEU A 53 -8.34 -5.89 -4.73
N PRO A 54 -7.08 -5.43 -4.72
CA PRO A 54 -6.03 -5.88 -5.64
C PRO A 54 -5.42 -7.24 -5.30
N VAL A 55 -5.96 -7.95 -4.32
CA VAL A 55 -5.40 -9.19 -3.78
C VAL A 55 -6.46 -10.25 -3.54
N VAL A 56 -6.03 -11.51 -3.53
CA VAL A 56 -6.84 -12.67 -3.15
C VAL A 56 -6.19 -13.38 -1.97
N PRO A 57 -6.88 -13.60 -0.84
CA PRO A 57 -6.33 -14.37 0.28
C PRO A 57 -6.30 -15.86 -0.03
N THR A 58 -5.22 -16.54 0.35
CA THR A 58 -5.10 -18.00 0.30
C THR A 58 -5.67 -18.69 1.55
N SER A 59 -6.16 -17.94 2.51
CA SER A 59 -6.59 -18.37 3.85
C SER A 59 -5.44 -18.85 4.75
N GLN A 60 -4.20 -18.73 4.34
CA GLN A 60 -3.03 -19.06 5.14
C GLN A 60 -2.45 -17.83 5.84
N VAL A 61 -1.95 -18.05 7.04
CA VAL A 61 -1.23 -17.03 7.83
C VAL A 61 0.19 -17.52 8.03
N ILE A 62 1.13 -16.73 7.51
CA ILE A 62 2.56 -16.99 7.74
C ILE A 62 2.91 -16.43 9.11
N THR A 63 3.41 -17.28 9.99
CA THR A 63 3.88 -16.91 11.32
C THR A 63 5.40 -17.07 11.41
N GLY A 64 6.04 -16.26 12.25
CA GLY A 64 7.48 -16.22 12.42
C GLY A 64 8.08 -14.86 12.06
N GLY A 65 9.23 -14.57 12.64
CA GLY A 65 9.87 -13.27 12.46
C GLY A 65 10.42 -13.07 11.04
N PHE A 66 10.00 -12.01 10.36
CA PHE A 66 10.53 -11.59 9.07
C PHE A 66 10.74 -10.07 9.03
N ARG A 67 11.64 -9.61 8.18
CA ARG A 67 11.79 -8.18 7.89
C ARG A 67 10.99 -7.84 6.64
N PRO A 68 10.12 -6.81 6.70
CA PRO A 68 9.56 -6.23 5.48
C PRO A 68 10.65 -5.69 4.57
N GLU A 69 10.46 -5.85 3.26
CA GLU A 69 11.41 -5.40 2.24
C GLU A 69 10.69 -4.58 1.16
N LEU A 70 11.40 -3.66 0.53
CA LEU A 70 10.88 -2.98 -0.66
C LEU A 70 11.11 -3.87 -1.89
N THR A 71 10.11 -3.95 -2.74
CA THR A 71 10.29 -4.52 -4.08
C THR A 71 11.09 -3.56 -4.96
N ASP A 72 11.54 -4.00 -6.13
CA ASP A 72 12.21 -3.12 -7.09
C ASP A 72 11.29 -1.98 -7.54
N LEU A 73 10.00 -2.27 -7.70
CA LEU A 73 9.00 -1.25 -7.94
C LEU A 73 8.85 -0.31 -6.73
N GLY A 74 8.81 -0.86 -5.52
CA GLY A 74 8.69 -0.08 -4.28
C GLY A 74 9.86 0.87 -4.04
N ARG A 75 11.07 0.58 -4.55
CA ARG A 75 12.20 1.51 -4.46
C ARG A 75 12.03 2.75 -5.35
N ARG A 76 11.14 2.67 -6.35
CA ARG A 76 10.81 3.77 -7.27
C ARG A 76 9.45 4.40 -7.00
N HIS A 77 8.59 3.73 -6.24
CA HIS A 77 7.24 4.20 -5.96
C HIS A 77 7.24 5.32 -4.91
N PRO A 78 6.61 6.47 -5.14
CA PRO A 78 6.68 7.64 -4.26
C PRO A 78 6.23 7.37 -2.82
N VAL A 79 5.34 6.41 -2.59
CA VAL A 79 4.92 6.01 -1.24
C VAL A 79 6.07 5.37 -0.45
N THR A 80 6.95 4.62 -1.11
CA THR A 80 7.96 3.78 -0.44
C THR A 80 9.40 4.13 -0.79
N GLU A 81 9.62 4.95 -1.82
CA GLU A 81 10.95 5.40 -2.24
C GLU A 81 11.75 5.99 -1.07
N GLY A 82 12.97 5.52 -0.89
CA GLY A 82 13.89 6.04 0.11
C GLY A 82 13.55 5.72 1.56
N LEU A 83 12.52 4.94 1.87
CA LEU A 83 12.22 4.50 3.24
C LEU A 83 13.37 3.68 3.85
N GLU A 84 14.15 2.99 3.03
CA GLU A 84 15.34 2.24 3.48
C GLU A 84 16.39 3.15 4.13
N LYS A 85 16.46 4.42 3.71
CA LYS A 85 17.38 5.42 4.28
C LYS A 85 17.00 5.80 5.72
N LEU A 86 15.77 5.51 6.12
CA LEU A 86 15.26 5.74 7.47
C LEU A 86 15.45 4.52 8.37
N ALA A 87 16.13 3.48 7.87
CA ALA A 87 16.36 2.27 8.65
C ALA A 87 17.32 2.55 9.82
N PRO A 88 17.04 2.03 11.02
CA PRO A 88 17.99 2.03 12.12
C PRO A 88 19.22 1.17 11.79
N LYS A 89 20.31 1.33 12.57
CA LYS A 89 21.46 0.43 12.45
C LYS A 89 20.99 -1.01 12.67
N GLY A 90 21.17 -1.88 11.66
CA GLY A 90 20.69 -3.27 11.69
C GLY A 90 19.43 -3.55 10.88
N GLY A 91 18.90 -2.56 10.19
CA GLY A 91 17.70 -2.68 9.33
C GLY A 91 16.41 -2.49 10.09
N TRP A 92 15.29 -2.68 9.42
CA TRP A 92 13.97 -2.57 10.04
C TRP A 92 13.69 -3.70 11.02
N GLY A 93 12.96 -3.42 12.09
CA GLY A 93 12.47 -4.40 13.04
C GLY A 93 11.54 -5.43 12.37
N ARG A 94 11.56 -6.66 12.89
CA ARG A 94 10.77 -7.76 12.34
C ARG A 94 9.28 -7.61 12.66
N TRP A 95 8.47 -8.14 11.75
CA TRP A 95 7.08 -8.49 11.97
C TRP A 95 6.95 -10.02 12.09
N PHE A 96 5.85 -10.52 12.64
CA PHE A 96 5.70 -11.93 13.01
C PHE A 96 4.45 -12.57 12.40
N ARG A 97 3.71 -11.82 11.62
CA ARG A 97 2.49 -12.31 10.97
C ARG A 97 2.28 -11.63 9.62
N LEU A 98 2.04 -12.44 8.61
CA LEU A 98 1.67 -12.01 7.27
C LEU A 98 0.48 -12.85 6.82
N MET A 99 -0.57 -12.20 6.31
CA MET A 99 -1.58 -12.90 5.54
C MET A 99 -1.01 -13.29 4.18
N GLU A 100 -1.09 -14.56 3.82
CA GLU A 100 -0.68 -14.99 2.50
C GLU A 100 -1.71 -14.52 1.47
N LEU A 101 -1.27 -13.63 0.61
CA LEU A 101 -2.07 -13.00 -0.44
C LEU A 101 -1.44 -13.25 -1.80
N GLN A 102 -2.28 -13.37 -2.83
CA GLN A 102 -1.88 -13.32 -4.23
C GLN A 102 -2.32 -11.97 -4.80
N ALA A 103 -1.39 -11.21 -5.37
CA ALA A 103 -1.73 -10.01 -6.10
C ALA A 103 -2.43 -10.38 -7.42
N ARG A 104 -3.56 -9.75 -7.71
CA ARG A 104 -4.31 -9.91 -8.97
C ARG A 104 -4.28 -8.65 -9.84
N SER A 105 -4.02 -7.51 -9.23
CA SER A 105 -3.88 -6.22 -9.90
C SER A 105 -3.02 -5.29 -9.04
N GLY A 106 -2.78 -4.08 -9.54
CA GLY A 106 -2.04 -3.07 -8.81
C GLY A 106 -0.54 -3.32 -8.72
N GLN A 107 0.09 -2.69 -7.77
CA GLN A 107 1.53 -2.58 -7.61
C GLN A 107 1.93 -3.12 -6.25
N VAL A 108 2.74 -4.18 -6.23
CA VAL A 108 3.34 -4.70 -5.00
C VAL A 108 4.57 -3.86 -4.69
N VAL A 109 4.48 -2.98 -3.69
CA VAL A 109 5.56 -2.05 -3.32
C VAL A 109 6.38 -2.54 -2.13
N MET A 110 5.84 -3.44 -1.32
CA MET A 110 6.57 -4.11 -0.25
C MET A 110 6.25 -5.60 -0.25
N SER A 111 7.23 -6.39 0.14
CA SER A 111 7.14 -7.84 0.27
C SER A 111 7.57 -8.32 1.67
N GLY A 112 7.12 -9.52 1.98
CA GLY A 112 7.50 -10.29 3.16
C GLY A 112 8.27 -11.56 2.79
N PRO A 113 8.20 -12.62 3.63
CA PRO A 113 8.88 -13.88 3.37
C PRO A 113 8.48 -14.47 2.02
N ARG A 114 9.43 -15.08 1.31
CA ARG A 114 9.21 -15.71 0.00
C ARG A 114 8.67 -14.75 -1.06
N GLU A 115 9.00 -13.47 -0.93
CA GLU A 115 8.52 -12.39 -1.82
C GLU A 115 6.98 -12.22 -1.85
N LEU A 116 6.29 -12.74 -0.83
CA LEU A 116 4.84 -12.60 -0.72
C LEU A 116 4.45 -11.13 -0.57
N PRO A 117 3.36 -10.68 -1.24
CA PRO A 117 2.90 -9.29 -1.15
C PRO A 117 2.64 -8.86 0.29
N LEU A 118 3.24 -7.73 0.69
CA LEU A 118 3.01 -7.12 2.00
C LEU A 118 2.21 -5.82 1.88
N LEU A 119 2.58 -4.93 0.97
CA LEU A 119 1.81 -3.72 0.66
C LEU A 119 1.53 -3.69 -0.84
N VAL A 120 0.26 -3.67 -1.18
CA VAL A 120 -0.24 -3.59 -2.56
C VAL A 120 -1.08 -2.33 -2.71
N LEU A 121 -0.79 -1.55 -3.73
CA LEU A 121 -1.45 -0.30 -4.08
C LEU A 121 -2.13 -0.46 -5.43
N ASP A 122 -3.36 0.04 -5.58
CA ASP A 122 -4.09 -0.03 -6.84
C ASP A 122 -4.97 1.20 -7.07
N ARG A 123 -5.27 1.44 -8.34
CA ARG A 123 -6.22 2.46 -8.79
C ARG A 123 -7.47 1.76 -9.31
N VAL A 124 -8.62 2.13 -8.79
CA VAL A 124 -9.91 1.50 -9.14
C VAL A 124 -10.90 2.59 -9.53
N GLY A 125 -11.23 2.66 -10.80
CA GLY A 125 -11.97 3.80 -11.34
C GLY A 125 -11.21 5.10 -11.09
N GLU A 126 -11.87 6.05 -10.46
CA GLU A 126 -11.24 7.31 -10.05
C GLU A 126 -10.60 7.23 -8.64
N GLY A 127 -10.75 6.11 -7.93
CA GLY A 127 -10.29 5.95 -6.55
C GLY A 127 -8.99 5.19 -6.39
N ARG A 128 -8.63 4.96 -5.13
CA ARG A 128 -7.40 4.24 -4.76
C ARG A 128 -7.66 3.23 -3.65
N VAL A 129 -7.00 2.10 -3.77
CA VAL A 129 -7.08 1.01 -2.80
C VAL A 129 -5.68 0.63 -2.35
N ALA A 130 -5.51 0.45 -1.06
CA ALA A 130 -4.30 -0.08 -0.48
C ALA A 130 -4.61 -1.29 0.39
N VAL A 131 -3.82 -2.35 0.26
CA VAL A 131 -3.91 -3.51 1.13
C VAL A 131 -2.54 -3.76 1.77
N LEU A 132 -2.52 -3.71 3.09
CA LEU A 132 -1.39 -4.12 3.92
C LEU A 132 -1.66 -5.52 4.46
N ALA A 133 -0.88 -6.51 4.05
CA ALA A 133 -1.07 -7.93 4.38
C ALA A 133 -0.68 -8.31 5.82
N SER A 134 -0.55 -7.33 6.69
CA SER A 134 -0.22 -7.49 8.10
C SER A 134 -0.82 -6.38 8.94
N ASP A 135 -1.22 -6.72 10.14
CA ASP A 135 -1.68 -5.79 11.17
C ASP A 135 -0.55 -5.37 12.13
N GLN A 136 0.72 -5.60 11.78
CA GLN A 136 1.84 -5.46 12.71
C GLN A 136 2.73 -4.23 12.50
N ALA A 137 2.32 -3.30 11.63
CA ALA A 137 3.08 -2.07 11.42
C ALA A 137 3.33 -1.27 12.71
N TRP A 138 2.48 -1.42 13.72
CA TRP A 138 2.62 -0.78 15.02
C TRP A 138 3.89 -1.18 15.79
N LEU A 139 4.47 -2.37 15.51
CA LEU A 139 5.75 -2.80 16.10
C LEU A 139 6.88 -1.81 15.79
N TRP A 140 6.88 -1.27 14.57
CA TRP A 140 7.85 -0.25 14.18
C TRP A 140 7.67 1.05 14.97
N GLY A 141 6.44 1.48 15.17
CA GLY A 141 6.16 2.68 15.97
C GLY A 141 6.49 2.52 17.45
N ARG A 142 6.50 1.29 17.95
CA ARG A 142 6.93 0.97 19.32
C ARG A 142 8.45 0.78 19.46
N GLY A 143 9.20 0.90 18.37
CA GLY A 143 10.66 0.75 18.39
C GLY A 143 11.13 -0.70 18.56
N TYR A 144 10.26 -1.69 18.30
CA TYR A 144 10.63 -3.09 18.43
C TYR A 144 11.79 -3.42 17.47
N GLU A 145 12.86 -4.05 18.01
CA GLU A 145 14.11 -4.33 17.28
C GLU A 145 14.67 -3.11 16.52
N GLY A 146 14.56 -1.92 17.10
CA GLY A 146 14.98 -0.67 16.48
C GLY A 146 13.87 0.03 15.67
N GLY A 147 12.72 -0.62 15.52
CA GLY A 147 11.57 -0.03 14.82
C GLY A 147 11.71 0.00 13.29
N GLY A 148 11.02 0.92 12.68
CA GLY A 148 11.02 1.13 11.22
C GLY A 148 10.26 2.39 10.84
N PRO A 149 10.13 2.71 9.55
CA PRO A 149 9.59 3.97 9.07
C PRO A 149 8.05 4.01 9.09
N GLN A 150 7.39 3.50 10.14
CA GLN A 150 5.92 3.42 10.22
C GLN A 150 5.26 4.77 9.95
N LEU A 151 5.70 5.81 10.67
CA LEU A 151 5.09 7.13 10.56
C LEU A 151 5.18 7.68 9.14
N GLU A 152 6.37 7.59 8.54
CA GLU A 152 6.58 8.10 7.18
C GLU A 152 5.85 7.27 6.13
N LEU A 153 5.84 5.95 6.26
CA LEU A 153 5.08 5.06 5.40
C LEU A 153 3.58 5.38 5.44
N LEU A 154 3.00 5.47 6.64
CA LEU A 154 1.57 5.76 6.79
C LEU A 154 1.22 7.18 6.35
N ARG A 155 2.10 8.16 6.60
CA ARG A 155 1.93 9.52 6.11
C ARG A 155 1.87 9.54 4.58
N ARG A 156 2.87 8.98 3.91
CA ARG A 156 2.90 8.95 2.43
C ARG A 156 1.75 8.14 1.86
N LEU A 157 1.39 7.03 2.48
CA LEU A 157 0.26 6.22 2.06
C LEU A 157 -1.05 7.03 2.13
N ALA A 158 -1.27 7.77 3.23
CA ALA A 158 -2.44 8.62 3.39
C ALA A 158 -2.47 9.75 2.33
N HIS A 159 -1.36 10.44 2.10
CA HIS A 159 -1.26 11.49 1.09
C HIS A 159 -1.43 10.94 -0.34
N TRP A 160 -0.87 9.76 -0.64
CA TRP A 160 -1.13 9.09 -1.91
C TRP A 160 -2.63 8.77 -2.07
N MET A 161 -3.26 8.22 -1.04
CA MET A 161 -4.70 7.94 -1.04
C MET A 161 -5.53 9.22 -1.22
N LEU A 162 -5.07 10.37 -0.72
CA LEU A 162 -5.70 11.68 -0.93
C LEU A 162 -5.39 12.30 -2.30
N LYS A 163 -4.65 11.60 -3.15
CA LYS A 163 -4.28 12.01 -4.53
C LYS A 163 -3.43 13.27 -4.55
N GLU A 164 -2.55 13.42 -3.58
CA GLU A 164 -1.63 14.56 -3.59
C GLU A 164 -0.63 14.44 -4.75
N PRO A 165 -0.44 15.52 -5.54
CA PRO A 165 0.38 15.49 -6.77
C PRO A 165 1.84 15.07 -6.54
N GLU A 166 2.36 15.31 -5.35
CA GLU A 166 3.74 14.94 -4.98
C GLU A 166 3.95 13.43 -4.87
N LEU A 167 2.87 12.66 -4.75
CA LEU A 167 2.89 11.19 -4.61
C LEU A 167 2.30 10.47 -5.82
N GLU A 168 2.07 11.17 -6.93
CA GLU A 168 1.72 10.54 -8.20
C GLU A 168 2.91 9.76 -8.76
N GLU A 169 2.65 8.57 -9.29
CA GLU A 169 3.67 7.68 -9.86
C GLU A 169 4.27 8.26 -11.16
N GLU A 170 3.44 8.94 -11.93
CA GLU A 170 3.83 9.66 -13.13
C GLU A 170 3.61 11.16 -12.90
N ALA A 171 4.67 11.92 -12.95
CA ALA A 171 4.58 13.37 -12.76
C ALA A 171 5.57 14.12 -13.64
N LEU A 172 5.13 15.26 -14.17
CA LEU A 172 5.96 16.23 -14.85
C LEU A 172 5.85 17.55 -14.08
N THR A 173 6.96 17.99 -13.49
CA THR A 173 7.01 19.24 -12.73
C THR A 173 7.99 20.21 -13.35
N ALA A 174 7.66 21.49 -13.34
CA ALA A 174 8.55 22.56 -13.78
C ALA A 174 8.74 23.56 -12.65
N THR A 175 9.99 23.87 -12.32
CA THR A 175 10.34 24.89 -11.33
C THR A 175 11.26 25.91 -11.95
N ALA A 176 10.93 27.19 -11.78
CA ALA A 176 11.77 28.31 -12.24
C ALA A 176 12.48 28.95 -11.05
N LYS A 177 13.78 29.08 -11.15
CA LYS A 177 14.58 29.80 -10.16
C LYS A 177 15.55 30.76 -10.92
N SER A 178 15.35 32.04 -10.73
CA SER A 178 16.03 33.10 -11.55
C SER A 178 15.76 32.85 -13.03
N ASP A 179 16.78 32.60 -13.82
CA ASP A 179 16.79 32.34 -15.27
C ASP A 179 16.94 30.84 -15.62
N VAL A 180 16.84 29.98 -14.63
CA VAL A 180 16.92 28.52 -14.83
C VAL A 180 15.54 27.90 -14.66
N LEU A 181 15.05 27.23 -15.72
CA LEU A 181 13.87 26.36 -15.69
C LEU A 181 14.32 24.90 -15.52
N THR A 182 13.92 24.29 -14.43
CA THR A 182 14.16 22.86 -14.16
C THR A 182 12.89 22.08 -14.42
N ILE A 183 12.94 21.15 -15.36
CA ILE A 183 11.83 20.24 -15.65
C ILE A 183 12.20 18.86 -15.10
N THR A 184 11.36 18.32 -14.22
CA THR A 184 11.57 17.01 -13.60
C THR A 184 10.44 16.09 -14.03
N ARG A 185 10.80 14.94 -14.60
CA ARG A 185 9.87 13.86 -14.86
C ARG A 185 10.08 12.73 -13.84
N ARG A 186 9.01 12.32 -13.18
CA ARG A 186 8.96 11.10 -12.36
C ARG A 186 8.24 10.03 -13.13
N THR A 187 8.75 8.80 -13.09
CA THR A 187 8.09 7.60 -13.61
C THR A 187 8.50 6.39 -12.80
N ILE A 188 7.59 5.46 -12.60
CA ILE A 188 7.87 4.16 -11.98
C ILE A 188 8.20 3.09 -13.03
N ALA A 189 8.12 3.41 -14.32
CA ALA A 189 8.46 2.50 -15.38
C ALA A 189 9.93 2.05 -15.30
N GLU A 190 10.20 0.78 -15.63
CA GLU A 190 11.56 0.24 -15.64
C GLU A 190 12.40 0.83 -16.76
N THR A 191 11.80 1.05 -17.91
CA THR A 191 12.44 1.70 -19.05
C THR A 191 11.98 3.15 -19.10
N PRO A 192 12.90 4.12 -19.04
CA PRO A 192 12.52 5.53 -19.19
C PRO A 192 11.74 5.71 -20.49
N PRO A 193 10.56 6.30 -20.45
CA PRO A 193 9.83 6.59 -21.68
C PRO A 193 10.66 7.55 -22.52
N GLY A 194 10.55 7.42 -23.84
CA GLY A 194 11.31 8.20 -24.82
C GLY A 194 11.21 9.72 -24.64
N PRO A 195 11.90 10.50 -25.47
CA PRO A 195 11.96 11.95 -25.34
C PRO A 195 10.56 12.55 -25.34
N LEU A 196 10.33 13.47 -24.43
CA LEU A 196 9.14 14.33 -24.38
C LEU A 196 9.38 15.56 -25.24
N THR A 197 8.51 15.78 -26.21
CA THR A 197 8.42 17.09 -26.88
C THR A 197 7.56 17.99 -26.00
N ILE A 198 8.12 19.11 -25.54
CA ILE A 198 7.45 20.13 -24.76
C ILE A 198 7.09 21.29 -25.68
#